data_18dc3ec9746ec61be12c3e6f04b6b006
#
_entry.id   18dc3ec9746ec61be12c3e6f04b6b006
#
_cell.length_a   1.000
_cell.length_b   1.000
_cell.length_c   1.000
_cell.angle_alpha   90.00
_cell.angle_beta   90.00
_cell.angle_gamma   90.00
#
_symmetry.space_group_name_H-M   'P 1'
#
loop_
_entity.id
_entity.type
_entity.pdbx_description
1 polymer ?
#
loop_
_entity_poly.entity_id
_entity_poly.type
_entity_poly.pdbx_seq_one_letter_code
_entity_poly.pdbx_strand_id
1 'polypeptide(L)'
;SVTSLLEGLEENLDFNAKTIAAIGESTKYLLNKYNINVDIVPSSDFSSESLLVEIKKQNIANPKYIIIKGLGGRTHLHDKLSIDNFVYDDVNTYSRNFPENLDKLTLNTMPDFTHICITSVEVLSNFLETQKILKFKISIDIVFISGNERIGYKIREFFPKNKILISENPTNQAMLKTILS
;
A
#
# COMPACT_ATOMS: atom_id res chain seq x y z
N SER A 1 2.35 4.90 -8.34
CA SER A 1 3.56 4.06 -8.24
C SER A 1 3.94 3.48 -9.59
N VAL A 2 3.45 2.28 -9.93
CA VAL A 2 3.73 1.69 -11.26
C VAL A 2 3.13 2.56 -12.36
N THR A 3 1.91 3.03 -12.21
CA THR A 3 1.26 3.96 -13.16
C THR A 3 2.11 5.21 -13.36
N SER A 4 2.54 5.88 -12.29
CA SER A 4 3.38 7.08 -12.38
C SER A 4 4.76 6.83 -13.01
N LEU A 5 5.31 5.62 -12.84
CA LEU A 5 6.52 5.21 -13.55
C LEU A 5 6.24 5.08 -15.06
N LEU A 6 5.19 4.35 -15.41
CA LEU A 6 4.87 4.01 -16.80
C LEU A 6 4.35 5.20 -17.61
N GLU A 7 3.63 6.13 -16.99
CA GLU A 7 3.20 7.40 -17.61
C GLU A 7 4.36 8.35 -17.91
N GLY A 8 5.48 8.23 -17.18
CA GLY A 8 6.70 9.03 -17.41
C GLY A 8 7.68 8.42 -18.40
N LEU A 9 7.38 7.27 -18.97
CA LEU A 9 8.30 6.53 -19.83
C LEU A 9 7.75 6.47 -21.26
N GLU A 10 8.60 6.82 -22.22
CA GLU A 10 8.30 6.66 -23.65
C GLU A 10 8.17 5.15 -24.02
N GLU A 11 7.46 4.83 -25.10
CA GLU A 11 6.89 3.53 -25.47
C GLU A 11 7.83 2.29 -25.50
N ASN A 12 9.12 2.41 -25.22
CA ASN A 12 10.07 1.28 -25.25
C ASN A 12 10.85 1.13 -23.94
N LEU A 13 10.19 0.55 -22.94
CA LEU A 13 10.85 0.12 -21.70
C LEU A 13 11.52 -1.23 -21.90
N ASP A 14 12.80 -1.21 -22.20
CA ASP A 14 13.65 -2.38 -22.01
C ASP A 14 14.13 -2.40 -20.55
N PHE A 15 13.38 -3.07 -19.69
CA PHE A 15 13.87 -3.43 -18.37
C PHE A 15 14.91 -4.54 -18.52
N ASN A 16 16.17 -4.15 -18.67
CA ASN A 16 17.30 -5.08 -18.68
C ASN A 16 17.52 -5.76 -17.30
N ALA A 17 16.46 -5.85 -16.51
CA ALA A 17 16.44 -6.54 -15.23
C ALA A 17 16.29 -8.05 -15.45
N LYS A 18 17.18 -8.82 -14.84
CA LYS A 18 17.11 -10.29 -14.88
C LYS A 18 15.93 -10.86 -14.10
N THR A 19 15.44 -10.12 -13.12
CA THR A 19 14.36 -10.55 -12.23
C THR A 19 13.56 -9.33 -11.77
N ILE A 20 12.26 -9.40 -11.92
CA ILE A 20 11.33 -8.37 -11.49
C ILE A 20 10.49 -8.91 -10.34
N ALA A 21 10.49 -8.17 -9.23
CA ALA A 21 9.77 -8.52 -8.03
C ALA A 21 8.71 -7.46 -7.67
N ALA A 22 7.54 -7.88 -7.21
CA ALA A 22 6.48 -7.01 -6.73
C ALA A 22 6.01 -7.45 -5.34
N ILE A 23 5.68 -6.47 -4.48
CA ILE A 23 5.19 -6.76 -3.12
C ILE A 23 3.80 -7.41 -3.15
N GLY A 24 2.98 -7.12 -4.16
CA GLY A 24 1.61 -7.63 -4.20
C GLY A 24 1.04 -7.81 -5.59
N GLU A 25 -0.03 -8.60 -5.65
CA GLU A 25 -0.70 -9.00 -6.89
C GLU A 25 -1.23 -7.82 -7.71
N SER A 26 -1.66 -6.72 -7.08
CA SER A 26 -2.12 -5.53 -7.80
C SER A 26 -1.00 -4.89 -8.64
N THR A 27 0.21 -4.85 -8.09
CA THR A 27 1.40 -4.36 -8.80
C THR A 27 1.78 -5.30 -9.94
N LYS A 28 1.80 -6.61 -9.69
CA LYS A 28 2.02 -7.63 -10.71
C LYS A 28 1.02 -7.52 -11.86
N TYR A 29 -0.27 -7.47 -11.54
CA TYR A 29 -1.32 -7.35 -12.54
C TYR A 29 -1.13 -6.11 -13.43
N LEU A 30 -0.78 -4.97 -12.82
CA LEU A 30 -0.55 -3.74 -13.57
C LEU A 30 0.70 -3.84 -14.47
N LEU A 31 1.82 -4.35 -13.96
CA LEU A 31 3.04 -4.54 -14.74
C LEU A 31 2.80 -5.48 -15.93
N ASN A 32 2.09 -6.57 -15.71
CA ASN A 32 1.75 -7.52 -16.78
C ASN A 32 0.90 -6.89 -17.89
N LYS A 33 0.03 -5.90 -17.58
CA LYS A 33 -0.70 -5.13 -18.61
C LYS A 33 0.21 -4.34 -19.55
N TYR A 34 1.40 -4.00 -19.10
CA TYR A 34 2.42 -3.30 -19.89
C TYR A 34 3.49 -4.27 -20.44
N ASN A 35 3.16 -5.55 -20.53
CA ASN A 35 4.06 -6.62 -20.99
C ASN A 35 5.35 -6.76 -20.16
N ILE A 36 5.33 -6.33 -18.91
CA ILE A 36 6.44 -6.48 -17.97
C ILE A 36 6.13 -7.68 -17.08
N ASN A 37 6.81 -8.80 -17.31
CA ASN A 37 6.60 -10.01 -16.52
C ASN A 37 7.18 -9.87 -15.12
N VAL A 38 6.41 -10.26 -14.10
CA VAL A 38 6.84 -10.25 -12.70
C VAL A 38 7.16 -11.67 -12.25
N ASP A 39 8.40 -11.90 -11.88
CA ASP A 39 8.94 -13.23 -11.53
C ASP A 39 8.65 -13.60 -10.08
N ILE A 40 8.66 -12.61 -9.16
CA ILE A 40 8.56 -12.85 -7.72
C ILE A 40 7.45 -12.01 -7.11
N VAL A 41 6.52 -12.68 -6.42
CA VAL A 41 5.51 -12.06 -5.54
C VAL A 41 5.34 -12.93 -4.31
N PRO A 42 5.27 -12.38 -3.11
CA PRO A 42 4.94 -13.15 -1.90
C PRO A 42 3.59 -13.85 -2.03
N SER A 43 3.48 -15.06 -1.52
CA SER A 43 2.27 -15.88 -1.68
C SER A 43 1.14 -15.53 -0.70
N SER A 44 1.45 -14.95 0.45
CA SER A 44 0.45 -14.76 1.52
C SER A 44 0.54 -13.41 2.22
N ASP A 45 1.72 -13.01 2.67
CA ASP A 45 1.93 -11.73 3.36
C ASP A 45 2.59 -10.74 2.39
N PHE A 46 1.81 -9.78 1.90
CA PHE A 46 2.26 -8.76 0.94
C PHE A 46 3.06 -7.67 1.65
N SER A 47 4.20 -8.05 2.21
CA SER A 47 5.11 -7.19 2.94
C SER A 47 6.52 -7.16 2.33
N SER A 48 7.30 -6.16 2.71
CA SER A 48 8.72 -6.08 2.33
C SER A 48 9.51 -7.26 2.89
N GLU A 49 9.12 -7.74 4.06
CA GLU A 49 9.70 -8.87 4.78
C GLU A 49 9.55 -10.16 3.96
N SER A 50 8.33 -10.46 3.56
CA SER A 50 8.02 -11.66 2.77
C SER A 50 8.64 -11.59 1.38
N LEU A 51 8.66 -10.40 0.75
CA LEU A 51 9.31 -10.21 -0.54
C LEU A 51 10.81 -10.52 -0.47
N LEU A 52 11.51 -10.06 0.58
CA LEU A 52 12.94 -10.35 0.77
C LEU A 52 13.21 -11.84 0.96
N VAL A 53 12.34 -12.56 1.67
CA VAL A 53 12.45 -14.01 1.81
C VAL A 53 12.39 -14.69 0.45
N GLU A 54 11.41 -14.32 -0.39
CA GLU A 54 11.28 -14.91 -1.73
C GLU A 54 12.44 -14.55 -2.66
N ILE A 55 12.94 -13.32 -2.60
CA ILE A 55 14.13 -12.89 -3.37
C ILE A 55 15.37 -13.70 -2.96
N LYS A 56 15.59 -13.90 -1.66
CA LYS A 56 16.75 -14.67 -1.17
C LYS A 56 16.74 -16.14 -1.59
N LYS A 57 15.56 -16.76 -1.77
CA LYS A 57 15.43 -18.11 -2.27
C LYS A 57 15.98 -18.28 -3.70
N GLN A 58 16.09 -17.21 -4.47
CA GLN A 58 16.61 -17.26 -5.85
C GLN A 58 18.13 -17.49 -5.92
N ASN A 59 18.85 -17.34 -4.80
CA ASN A 59 20.30 -17.54 -4.72
C ASN A 59 21.11 -16.82 -5.83
N ILE A 60 20.72 -15.59 -6.16
CA ILE A 60 21.40 -14.78 -7.19
C ILE A 60 22.76 -14.35 -6.64
N ALA A 61 23.82 -14.65 -7.37
CA ALA A 61 25.17 -14.23 -6.98
C ALA A 61 25.37 -12.73 -7.19
N ASN A 62 25.83 -12.03 -6.14
CA ASN A 62 26.13 -10.59 -6.15
C ASN A 62 25.00 -9.74 -6.75
N PRO A 63 23.75 -9.83 -6.25
CA PRO A 63 22.63 -9.11 -6.82
C PRO A 63 22.79 -7.61 -6.58
N LYS A 64 22.37 -6.82 -7.58
CA LYS A 64 22.17 -5.38 -7.46
C LYS A 64 20.68 -5.10 -7.57
N TYR A 65 20.15 -4.28 -6.67
CA TYR A 65 18.71 -3.98 -6.62
C TYR A 65 18.42 -2.56 -7.05
N ILE A 66 17.31 -2.39 -7.74
CA ILE A 66 16.67 -1.07 -7.94
C ILE A 66 15.31 -1.14 -7.25
N ILE A 67 15.09 -0.23 -6.30
CA ILE A 67 13.84 -0.15 -5.55
C ILE A 67 13.00 0.99 -6.14
N ILE A 68 11.93 0.62 -6.83
CA ILE A 68 10.97 1.57 -7.40
C ILE A 68 9.85 1.79 -6.39
N LYS A 69 9.73 3.02 -5.88
CA LYS A 69 8.80 3.32 -4.78
C LYS A 69 8.28 4.76 -4.83
N GLY A 70 7.35 5.09 -3.94
CA GLY A 70 7.01 6.47 -3.61
C GLY A 70 7.99 7.09 -2.64
N LEU A 71 8.11 8.40 -2.68
CA LEU A 71 8.90 9.16 -1.71
C LEU A 71 8.37 8.92 -0.29
N GLY A 72 9.25 8.67 0.65
CA GLY A 72 8.91 8.30 2.02
C GLY A 72 8.45 6.84 2.15
N GLY A 73 7.71 6.54 3.21
CA GLY A 73 7.24 5.19 3.51
C GLY A 73 8.20 4.38 4.39
N ARG A 74 7.98 3.06 4.45
CA ARG A 74 8.75 2.16 5.32
C ARG A 74 10.16 1.96 4.78
N THR A 75 11.16 2.02 5.66
CA THR A 75 12.59 1.82 5.32
C THR A 75 13.04 0.36 5.44
N HIS A 76 12.16 -0.53 5.90
CA HIS A 76 12.52 -1.91 6.25
C HIS A 76 13.29 -2.66 5.15
N LEU A 77 12.88 -2.49 3.89
CA LEU A 77 13.59 -3.12 2.76
C LEU A 77 15.04 -2.60 2.65
N HIS A 78 15.23 -1.28 2.79
CA HIS A 78 16.53 -0.63 2.76
C HIS A 78 17.41 -1.09 3.91
N ASP A 79 16.85 -1.09 5.14
CA ASP A 79 17.56 -1.47 6.36
C ASP A 79 18.08 -2.91 6.23
N LYS A 80 17.25 -3.82 5.70
CA LYS A 80 17.64 -5.22 5.50
C LYS A 80 18.67 -5.41 4.39
N LEU A 81 18.52 -4.73 3.25
CA LEU A 81 19.50 -4.79 2.17
C LEU A 81 20.85 -4.22 2.62
N SER A 82 20.84 -3.14 3.40
CA SER A 82 22.06 -2.54 3.98
C SER A 82 22.75 -3.48 4.98
N ILE A 83 21.98 -4.11 5.89
CA ILE A 83 22.50 -5.09 6.85
C ILE A 83 23.16 -6.28 6.13
N ASP A 84 22.54 -6.74 5.06
CA ASP A 84 23.03 -7.86 4.26
C ASP A 84 24.15 -7.45 3.26
N ASN A 85 24.61 -6.18 3.30
CA ASN A 85 25.62 -5.58 2.42
C ASN A 85 25.29 -5.69 0.92
N PHE A 86 24.03 -5.65 0.55
CA PHE A 86 23.61 -5.62 -0.84
C PHE A 86 23.71 -4.21 -1.43
N VAL A 87 24.08 -4.13 -2.71
CA VAL A 87 24.08 -2.88 -3.47
C VAL A 87 22.66 -2.59 -3.96
N TYR A 88 22.14 -1.41 -3.68
CA TYR A 88 20.84 -0.98 -4.17
C TYR A 88 20.78 0.52 -4.44
N ASP A 89 19.88 0.90 -5.36
CA ASP A 89 19.51 2.27 -5.69
C ASP A 89 18.01 2.45 -5.59
N ASP A 90 17.56 3.68 -5.30
CA ASP A 90 16.16 4.06 -5.19
C ASP A 90 15.70 4.90 -6.38
N VAL A 91 14.55 4.54 -6.94
CA VAL A 91 13.81 5.36 -7.89
C VAL A 91 12.47 5.77 -7.29
N ASN A 92 12.36 7.05 -6.90
CA ASN A 92 11.12 7.61 -6.37
C ASN A 92 10.25 8.10 -7.52
N THR A 93 9.13 7.43 -7.77
CA THR A 93 8.25 7.68 -8.92
C THR A 93 7.03 8.54 -8.59
N TYR A 94 6.74 8.78 -7.31
CA TYR A 94 5.62 9.62 -6.85
C TYR A 94 5.84 10.11 -5.42
N SER A 95 5.22 11.21 -5.06
CA SER A 95 5.05 11.64 -3.68
C SER A 95 3.58 11.46 -3.26
N ARG A 96 3.37 11.27 -1.96
CA ARG A 96 2.03 11.23 -1.38
C ARG A 96 1.82 12.53 -0.64
N ASN A 97 0.85 13.30 -1.11
CA ASN A 97 0.50 14.56 -0.51
C ASN A 97 -0.92 14.47 0.06
N PHE A 98 -1.17 15.21 1.14
CA PHE A 98 -2.52 15.43 1.60
C PHE A 98 -3.29 16.23 0.52
N PRO A 99 -4.58 15.92 0.24
CA PRO A 99 -5.35 16.67 -0.75
C PRO A 99 -5.42 18.17 -0.41
N GLU A 100 -5.04 19.03 -1.34
CA GLU A 100 -5.05 20.48 -1.14
C GLU A 100 -6.47 21.04 -1.13
N ASN A 101 -7.37 20.44 -1.92
CA ASN A 101 -8.75 20.87 -2.06
C ASN A 101 -9.71 19.81 -1.49
N LEU A 102 -10.05 19.93 -0.22
CA LEU A 102 -11.12 19.13 0.37
C LEU A 102 -12.46 19.78 0.05
N ASP A 103 -13.20 19.21 -0.89
CA ASP A 103 -14.50 19.69 -1.26
C ASP A 103 -15.53 19.39 -0.15
N LYS A 104 -15.96 20.45 0.55
CA LYS A 104 -16.98 20.34 1.60
C LYS A 104 -18.34 19.86 1.07
N LEU A 105 -18.62 20.07 -0.23
CA LEU A 105 -19.84 19.59 -0.86
C LEU A 105 -19.89 18.06 -0.88
N THR A 106 -18.76 17.41 -1.01
CA THR A 106 -18.70 15.93 -1.02
C THR A 106 -19.24 15.33 0.27
N LEU A 107 -18.95 15.93 1.45
CA LEU A 107 -19.49 15.44 2.72
C LEU A 107 -21.00 15.66 2.87
N ASN A 108 -21.50 16.77 2.36
CA ASN A 108 -22.94 17.09 2.44
C ASN A 108 -23.79 16.26 1.46
N THR A 109 -23.15 15.71 0.43
CA THR A 109 -23.82 14.87 -0.59
C THR A 109 -23.52 13.38 -0.44
N MET A 110 -22.64 12.99 0.49
CA MET A 110 -22.39 11.58 0.77
C MET A 110 -23.65 10.94 1.37
N PRO A 111 -24.07 9.77 0.83
CA PRO A 111 -25.08 8.96 1.49
C PRO A 111 -24.56 8.53 2.88
N ASP A 112 -25.50 8.20 3.78
CA ASP A 112 -25.15 7.64 5.09
C ASP A 112 -24.28 6.41 4.91
N PHE A 113 -23.00 6.53 5.24
CA PHE A 113 -22.08 5.41 5.17
C PHE A 113 -22.07 4.66 6.51
N THR A 114 -21.97 3.35 6.43
CA THR A 114 -21.96 2.45 7.59
C THR A 114 -20.58 1.86 7.87
N HIS A 115 -19.71 1.85 6.85
CA HIS A 115 -18.39 1.25 6.91
C HIS A 115 -17.31 2.20 6.39
N ILE A 116 -16.14 2.19 7.05
CA ILE A 116 -14.94 2.93 6.61
C ILE A 116 -13.80 1.93 6.44
N CYS A 117 -13.26 1.85 5.22
CA CYS A 117 -12.13 0.97 4.90
C CYS A 117 -10.81 1.73 5.05
N ILE A 118 -9.91 1.22 5.89
CA ILE A 118 -8.57 1.78 6.11
C ILE A 118 -7.52 0.76 5.66
N THR A 119 -6.86 1.06 4.55
CA THR A 119 -5.90 0.16 3.90
C THR A 119 -4.45 0.37 4.33
N SER A 120 -4.14 1.53 4.96
CA SER A 120 -2.81 1.82 5.49
C SER A 120 -2.86 2.81 6.65
N VAL A 121 -1.79 2.86 7.44
CA VAL A 121 -1.64 3.86 8.53
C VAL A 121 -1.65 5.29 7.98
N GLU A 122 -1.11 5.50 6.78
CA GLU A 122 -1.11 6.80 6.11
C GLU A 122 -2.52 7.23 5.72
N VAL A 123 -3.35 6.30 5.19
CA VAL A 123 -4.76 6.56 4.92
C VAL A 123 -5.50 6.94 6.20
N LEU A 124 -5.21 6.26 7.32
CA LEU A 124 -5.78 6.65 8.63
C LEU A 124 -5.36 8.06 9.02
N SER A 125 -4.07 8.40 8.89
CA SER A 125 -3.58 9.75 9.22
C SER A 125 -4.26 10.83 8.38
N ASN A 126 -4.38 10.62 7.08
CA ASN A 126 -5.07 11.53 6.17
C ASN A 126 -6.57 11.66 6.51
N PHE A 127 -7.22 10.56 6.88
CA PHE A 127 -8.61 10.55 7.30
C PHE A 127 -8.81 11.38 8.58
N LEU A 128 -7.94 11.22 9.58
CA LEU A 128 -7.99 11.99 10.83
C LEU A 128 -7.77 13.49 10.59
N GLU A 129 -6.84 13.85 9.71
CA GLU A 129 -6.60 15.24 9.34
C GLU A 129 -7.80 15.82 8.57
N THR A 130 -8.39 15.07 7.65
CA THR A 130 -9.62 15.44 6.94
C THR A 130 -10.77 15.68 7.95
N GLN A 131 -10.94 14.77 8.91
CA GLN A 131 -11.96 14.90 9.97
C GLN A 131 -11.76 16.18 10.77
N LYS A 132 -10.53 16.52 11.11
CA LYS A 132 -10.18 17.73 11.85
C LYS A 132 -10.47 19.00 11.04
N ILE A 133 -10.08 19.04 9.77
CA ILE A 133 -10.28 20.19 8.88
C ILE A 133 -11.77 20.42 8.63
N LEU A 134 -12.51 19.37 8.28
CA LEU A 134 -13.93 19.46 7.94
C LEU A 134 -14.85 19.41 9.16
N LYS A 135 -14.31 19.18 10.37
CA LYS A 135 -15.01 19.17 11.66
C LYS A 135 -16.22 18.22 11.72
N PHE A 136 -16.16 17.09 11.02
CA PHE A 136 -17.22 16.08 11.13
C PHE A 136 -16.91 15.05 12.22
N LYS A 137 -17.96 14.43 12.74
CA LYS A 137 -17.85 13.39 13.78
C LYS A 137 -18.20 12.03 13.19
N ILE A 138 -17.45 11.02 13.62
CA ILE A 138 -17.75 9.63 13.29
C ILE A 138 -18.73 9.09 14.33
N SER A 139 -19.89 8.57 13.86
CA SER A 139 -20.83 7.86 14.73
C SER A 139 -20.20 6.59 15.30
N ILE A 140 -20.61 6.23 16.52
CA ILE A 140 -20.20 4.97 17.16
C ILE A 140 -20.68 3.74 16.38
N ASP A 141 -21.73 3.88 15.58
CA ASP A 141 -22.30 2.79 14.78
C ASP A 141 -21.49 2.49 13.53
N ILE A 142 -20.55 3.35 13.18
CA ILE A 142 -19.63 3.13 12.05
C ILE A 142 -18.70 1.98 12.35
N VAL A 143 -18.61 1.03 11.41
CA VAL A 143 -17.70 -0.11 11.46
C VAL A 143 -16.45 0.22 10.64
N PHE A 144 -15.28 0.10 11.26
CA PHE A 144 -14.02 0.20 10.53
C PHE A 144 -13.60 -1.16 9.99
N ILE A 145 -13.17 -1.20 8.72
CA ILE A 145 -12.56 -2.37 8.10
C ILE A 145 -11.07 -2.08 7.94
N SER A 146 -10.25 -2.88 8.57
CA SER A 146 -8.79 -2.75 8.57
C SER A 146 -8.15 -3.77 7.64
N GLY A 147 -7.17 -3.36 6.86
CA GLY A 147 -6.42 -4.23 5.96
C GLY A 147 -5.51 -5.26 6.65
N ASN A 148 -5.19 -5.06 7.94
CA ASN A 148 -4.43 -5.98 8.79
C ASN A 148 -4.50 -5.55 10.27
N GLU A 149 -4.03 -6.42 11.18
CA GLU A 149 -4.06 -6.16 12.62
C GLU A 149 -3.36 -4.87 13.05
N ARG A 150 -2.18 -4.57 12.49
CA ARG A 150 -1.40 -3.37 12.83
C ARG A 150 -2.20 -2.10 12.57
N ILE A 151 -2.93 -2.03 11.46
CA ILE A 151 -3.81 -0.90 11.13
C ILE A 151 -5.00 -0.89 12.09
N GLY A 152 -5.57 -2.05 12.39
CA GLY A 152 -6.67 -2.19 13.35
C GLY A 152 -6.32 -1.66 14.74
N TYR A 153 -5.13 -1.96 15.25
CA TYR A 153 -4.64 -1.40 16.51
C TYR A 153 -4.55 0.12 16.45
N LYS A 154 -4.03 0.67 15.34
CA LYS A 154 -3.97 2.12 15.17
C LYS A 154 -5.35 2.79 15.10
N ILE A 155 -6.32 2.17 14.44
CA ILE A 155 -7.70 2.69 14.42
C ILE A 155 -8.27 2.73 15.85
N ARG A 156 -8.01 1.71 16.66
CA ARG A 156 -8.52 1.61 18.05
C ARG A 156 -7.98 2.71 18.97
N GLU A 157 -6.79 3.22 18.72
CA GLU A 157 -6.24 4.36 19.47
C GLU A 157 -7.13 5.62 19.34
N PHE A 158 -7.74 5.83 18.17
CA PHE A 158 -8.57 7.02 17.89
C PHE A 158 -10.06 6.76 18.00
N PHE A 159 -10.50 5.52 17.74
CA PHE A 159 -11.91 5.11 17.74
C PHE A 159 -12.13 3.88 18.65
N PRO A 160 -11.87 3.99 19.97
CA PRO A 160 -11.88 2.87 20.90
C PRO A 160 -13.25 2.21 21.07
N LYS A 161 -14.33 2.93 20.78
CA LYS A 161 -15.72 2.45 20.95
C LYS A 161 -16.33 1.88 19.67
N ASN A 162 -15.74 2.14 18.51
CA ASN A 162 -16.24 1.64 17.25
C ASN A 162 -15.89 0.17 17.03
N LYS A 163 -16.75 -0.55 16.34
CA LYS A 163 -16.45 -1.92 15.88
C LYS A 163 -15.36 -1.85 14.82
N ILE A 164 -14.35 -2.71 14.96
CA ILE A 164 -13.24 -2.84 14.00
C ILE A 164 -13.19 -4.29 13.56
N LEU A 165 -13.33 -4.51 12.25
CA LEU A 165 -13.16 -5.81 11.62
C LEU A 165 -11.81 -5.81 10.89
N ILE A 166 -11.09 -6.93 11.02
CA ILE A 166 -9.78 -7.09 10.41
C ILE A 166 -9.93 -8.03 9.22
N SER A 167 -9.57 -7.54 8.05
CA SER A 167 -9.52 -8.32 6.82
C SER A 167 -8.32 -9.27 6.84
N GLU A 168 -8.45 -10.42 6.21
CA GLU A 168 -7.38 -11.40 6.04
C GLU A 168 -6.11 -10.79 5.40
N ASN A 169 -6.31 -9.86 4.47
CA ASN A 169 -5.26 -9.08 3.82
C ASN A 169 -5.83 -7.76 3.27
N PRO A 170 -5.00 -6.79 2.84
CA PRO A 170 -5.46 -5.48 2.38
C PRO A 170 -5.94 -5.45 0.92
N THR A 171 -6.26 -6.59 0.31
CA THR A 171 -6.82 -6.62 -1.04
C THR A 171 -8.28 -6.20 -1.03
N ASN A 172 -8.75 -5.58 -2.13
CA ASN A 172 -10.14 -5.18 -2.28
C ASN A 172 -11.11 -6.35 -2.07
N GLN A 173 -10.75 -7.54 -2.57
CA GLN A 173 -11.59 -8.74 -2.45
C GLN A 173 -11.72 -9.21 -1.00
N ALA A 174 -10.61 -9.27 -0.25
CA ALA A 174 -10.64 -9.67 1.15
C ALA A 174 -11.39 -8.65 2.01
N MET A 175 -11.17 -7.35 1.78
CA MET A 175 -11.89 -6.29 2.50
C MET A 175 -13.39 -6.31 2.19
N LEU A 176 -13.80 -6.51 0.94
CA LEU A 176 -15.20 -6.66 0.57
C LEU A 176 -15.85 -7.89 1.24
N LYS A 177 -15.16 -9.04 1.27
CA LYS A 177 -15.60 -10.22 1.98
C LYS A 177 -15.85 -9.94 3.46
N THR A 178 -14.97 -9.17 4.10
CA THR A 178 -15.09 -8.77 5.51
C THR A 178 -16.27 -7.82 5.76
N ILE A 179 -16.63 -6.97 4.80
CA ILE A 179 -17.83 -6.11 4.89
C ILE A 179 -19.11 -6.94 4.83
N LEU A 180 -19.12 -8.01 4.03
CA LEU A 180 -20.29 -8.83 3.76
C LEU A 180 -20.49 -9.97 4.78
N SER A 181 -19.54 -10.18 5.69
CA SER A 181 -19.62 -11.19 6.75
C SER A 181 -20.32 -10.67 8.01
#